data_042569278347d3bf52012697535ead9f
#
_entry.id   042569278347d3bf52012697535ead9f
#
_cell.length_a   1.000
_cell.length_b   1.000
_cell.length_c   1.000
_cell.angle_alpha   90.00
_cell.angle_beta   90.00
_cell.angle_gamma   90.00
#
_symmetry.space_group_name_H-M   'P 1'
#
loop_
_entity.id
_entity.type
_entity.pdbx_description
1 polymer ?
#
loop_
_entity_poly.entity_id
_entity_poly.type
_entity_poly.pdbx_seq_one_letter_code
_entity_poly.pdbx_strand_id
1 'polypeptide(L)'
;MAFRFELIKKDPFSEARLGRIETAHGSFTTPAFSPVGTQGTIKSLTPEELVEIGVEVILGNTYHLYLRPGHETIGKLGGLHKFIHWDRPILTDSGGYQVYSLGGLRKISEEGVTFQSHLDGSLHLLTPERVMEIQKTLGTDIAMVLDECVPYPSSYDYVKASTSLTTRWAGRCLQMRQEKGPAFFGIVQGGMYRDLREESARSLVEMDFEGYAVGGLSVGEPKSMMLDVLEWTTSLLPENAPRYLMGVGAPEDILGAVMLGIDLFDCVLPTRNARNGTLFTHSGKISIKQAQYVEDGRPIDENCLCYTCRHYSRAYLRHLYLANEILSSRLNTIHNLFYYMDFMKRIQEAIRENRLLEFHKAHASNPGEPESEAPHPCLPAGRHRAGLHG
;
A
#
# COMPACT_ATOMS: atom_id res chain seq x y z
N MET A 1 17.70 14.01 9.10
CA MET A 1 17.57 13.15 10.28
C MET A 1 17.78 11.71 9.86
N ALA A 2 18.32 10.85 10.73
CA ALA A 2 18.32 9.42 10.48
C ALA A 2 16.91 8.86 10.72
N PHE A 3 16.55 7.77 10.03
CA PHE A 3 15.31 7.05 10.28
C PHE A 3 15.24 6.56 11.74
N ARG A 4 14.07 6.69 12.37
CA ARG A 4 13.82 6.20 13.71
C ARG A 4 12.39 5.69 13.84
N PHE A 5 12.23 4.55 14.47
CA PHE A 5 10.94 4.06 14.96
C PHE A 5 10.90 4.11 16.48
N GLU A 6 9.83 4.64 17.02
CA GLU A 6 9.54 4.70 18.44
C GLU A 6 8.24 3.96 18.73
N LEU A 7 8.30 2.90 19.51
CA LEU A 7 7.12 2.21 20.03
C LEU A 7 6.60 3.01 21.23
N ILE A 8 5.43 3.64 21.07
CA ILE A 8 4.82 4.50 22.11
C ILE A 8 3.99 3.65 23.07
N LYS A 9 3.21 2.69 22.54
CA LYS A 9 2.29 1.87 23.35
C LYS A 9 1.97 0.55 22.67
N LYS A 10 1.78 -0.50 23.47
CA LYS A 10 1.15 -1.77 23.06
C LYS A 10 -0.27 -1.86 23.61
N ASP A 11 -1.18 -2.41 22.82
CA ASP A 11 -2.51 -2.75 23.29
C ASP A 11 -2.43 -3.94 24.27
N PRO A 12 -3.10 -3.90 25.42
CA PRO A 12 -3.01 -4.98 26.41
C PRO A 12 -3.79 -6.25 26.03
N PHE A 13 -4.64 -6.19 24.98
CA PHE A 13 -5.56 -7.27 24.61
C PHE A 13 -5.31 -7.82 23.21
N SER A 14 -4.31 -7.31 22.49
CA SER A 14 -3.90 -7.74 21.15
C SER A 14 -2.42 -7.43 20.91
N GLU A 15 -1.90 -7.79 19.73
CA GLU A 15 -0.54 -7.42 19.34
C GLU A 15 -0.44 -6.01 18.72
N ALA A 16 -1.53 -5.24 18.73
CA ALA A 16 -1.58 -3.91 18.15
C ALA A 16 -0.62 -2.94 18.86
N ARG A 17 -0.02 -2.07 18.07
CA ARG A 17 1.01 -1.14 18.50
C ARG A 17 0.69 0.27 18.06
N LEU A 18 0.89 1.25 18.93
CA LEU A 18 0.96 2.67 18.59
C LEU A 18 2.43 3.07 18.55
N GLY A 19 2.88 3.58 17.44
CA GLY A 19 4.25 4.00 17.27
C GLY A 19 4.38 5.32 16.51
N ARG A 20 5.62 5.76 16.32
CA ARG A 20 5.98 6.92 15.51
C ARG A 20 7.18 6.59 14.65
N ILE A 21 7.08 6.91 13.37
CA ILE A 21 8.21 6.85 12.42
C ILE A 21 8.67 8.29 12.15
N GLU A 22 9.98 8.52 12.28
CA GLU A 22 10.65 9.77 11.93
C GLU A 22 11.56 9.54 10.74
N THR A 23 11.52 10.46 9.77
CA THR A 23 12.32 10.43 8.55
C THR A 23 12.98 11.78 8.28
N ALA A 24 13.74 11.89 7.21
CA ALA A 24 14.33 13.17 6.80
C ALA A 24 13.26 14.23 6.44
N HIS A 25 12.07 13.80 5.95
CA HIS A 25 11.00 14.68 5.49
C HIS A 25 9.80 14.73 6.45
N GLY A 26 10.02 14.45 7.73
CA GLY A 26 8.98 14.55 8.75
C GLY A 26 8.69 13.23 9.45
N SER A 27 7.57 13.17 10.14
CA SER A 27 7.18 12.01 10.93
C SER A 27 5.70 11.71 10.78
N PHE A 28 5.32 10.46 11.04
CA PHE A 28 3.93 10.03 11.08
C PHE A 28 3.68 9.01 12.18
N THR A 29 2.44 8.95 12.63
CA THR A 29 2.00 8.02 13.67
C THR A 29 1.55 6.70 13.05
N THR A 30 1.93 5.56 13.65
CA THR A 30 1.46 4.22 13.25
C THR A 30 0.43 3.67 14.25
N PRO A 31 -0.53 2.83 13.84
CA PRO A 31 -0.72 2.31 12.48
C PRO A 31 -1.06 3.38 11.45
N ALA A 32 -0.50 3.30 10.23
CA ALA A 32 -0.69 4.29 9.19
C ALA A 32 -1.06 3.64 7.83
N PHE A 33 -1.83 4.37 7.03
CA PHE A 33 -2.14 3.98 5.65
C PHE A 33 -1.47 4.94 4.67
N SER A 34 -0.73 4.40 3.73
CA SER A 34 -0.02 5.14 2.69
C SER A 34 -0.78 5.07 1.36
N PRO A 35 -1.45 6.13 0.92
CA PRO A 35 -2.06 6.17 -0.41
C PRO A 35 -1.03 5.96 -1.52
N VAL A 36 -1.43 5.24 -2.58
CA VAL A 36 -0.53 4.88 -3.69
C VAL A 36 -0.51 5.95 -4.77
N GLY A 37 0.65 6.57 -4.93
CA GLY A 37 0.99 7.51 -6.00
C GLY A 37 1.78 6.85 -7.12
N THR A 38 1.16 6.00 -7.93
CA THR A 38 1.80 5.11 -8.92
C THR A 38 2.82 5.83 -9.82
N GLN A 39 2.52 7.03 -10.27
CA GLN A 39 3.37 7.84 -11.14
C GLN A 39 3.73 9.19 -10.49
N GLY A 40 4.02 9.17 -9.18
CA GLY A 40 4.28 10.38 -8.42
C GLY A 40 3.03 11.22 -8.15
N THR A 41 1.83 10.64 -8.27
CA THR A 41 0.58 11.34 -7.98
C THR A 41 -0.47 10.39 -7.43
N ILE A 42 -1.16 10.80 -6.38
CA ILE A 42 -2.40 10.18 -5.95
C ILE A 42 -3.48 10.64 -6.94
N LYS A 43 -4.04 9.69 -7.67
CA LYS A 43 -4.93 10.01 -8.81
C LYS A 43 -6.06 10.96 -8.43
N SER A 44 -6.18 12.04 -9.22
CA SER A 44 -7.20 13.10 -9.12
C SER A 44 -7.01 14.09 -7.96
N LEU A 45 -5.92 14.04 -7.19
CA LEU A 45 -5.68 14.96 -6.08
C LEU A 45 -4.33 15.68 -6.20
N THR A 46 -4.30 16.90 -5.69
CA THR A 46 -3.07 17.66 -5.48
C THR A 46 -2.42 17.31 -4.13
N PRO A 47 -1.13 17.61 -3.94
CA PRO A 47 -0.47 17.44 -2.64
C PRO A 47 -1.14 18.25 -1.52
N GLU A 48 -1.61 19.45 -1.79
CA GLU A 48 -2.29 20.29 -0.81
C GLU A 48 -3.59 19.64 -0.31
N GLU A 49 -4.39 19.05 -1.22
CA GLU A 49 -5.60 18.32 -0.85
C GLU A 49 -5.27 17.08 0.00
N LEU A 50 -4.15 16.40 -0.27
CA LEU A 50 -3.70 15.28 0.55
C LEU A 50 -3.33 15.73 1.96
N VAL A 51 -2.67 16.89 2.09
CA VAL A 51 -2.36 17.50 3.39
C VAL A 51 -3.64 17.86 4.16
N GLU A 52 -4.62 18.47 3.49
CA GLU A 52 -5.94 18.81 4.08
C GLU A 52 -6.72 17.58 4.53
N ILE A 53 -6.62 16.47 3.80
CA ILE A 53 -7.22 15.17 4.16
C ILE A 53 -6.53 14.54 5.37
N GLY A 54 -5.29 14.93 5.67
CA GLY A 54 -4.50 14.39 6.77
C GLY A 54 -3.57 13.24 6.37
N VAL A 55 -3.22 13.12 5.08
CA VAL A 55 -2.22 12.16 4.62
C VAL A 55 -0.84 12.59 5.10
N GLU A 56 -0.13 11.68 5.78
CA GLU A 56 1.20 11.94 6.37
C GLU A 56 2.34 11.25 5.60
N VAL A 57 2.04 10.17 4.88
CA VAL A 57 3.00 9.39 4.09
C VAL A 57 2.33 8.91 2.80
N ILE A 58 3.08 8.87 1.70
CA ILE A 58 2.60 8.33 0.41
C ILE A 58 3.54 7.24 -0.10
N LEU A 59 3.00 6.38 -0.98
CA LEU A 59 3.80 5.37 -1.69
C LEU A 59 3.99 5.75 -3.15
N GLY A 60 5.25 5.74 -3.62
CA GLY A 60 5.61 5.82 -5.03
C GLY A 60 5.99 4.46 -5.61
N ASN A 61 5.59 4.15 -6.85
CA ASN A 61 5.98 2.89 -7.47
C ASN A 61 7.28 3.03 -8.27
N THR A 62 8.34 2.40 -7.81
CA THR A 62 9.67 2.42 -8.42
C THR A 62 9.65 2.02 -9.90
N TYR A 63 8.96 0.93 -10.25
CA TYR A 63 8.84 0.48 -11.64
C TYR A 63 8.30 1.56 -12.59
N HIS A 64 7.22 2.23 -12.21
CA HIS A 64 6.59 3.23 -13.05
C HIS A 64 7.44 4.50 -13.16
N LEU A 65 8.02 4.96 -12.06
CA LEU A 65 8.89 6.14 -12.02
C LEU A 65 10.22 5.90 -12.75
N TYR A 66 10.74 4.67 -12.72
CA TYR A 66 11.90 4.25 -13.49
C TYR A 66 11.65 4.31 -15.00
N LEU A 67 10.51 3.79 -15.47
CA LEU A 67 10.18 3.77 -16.89
C LEU A 67 9.76 5.16 -17.42
N ARG A 68 9.06 5.95 -16.60
CA ARG A 68 8.57 7.28 -17.00
C ARG A 68 8.33 8.17 -15.78
N PRO A 69 8.95 9.35 -15.69
CA PRO A 69 9.84 9.97 -16.70
C PRO A 69 11.28 9.47 -16.67
N GLY A 70 11.62 8.52 -15.80
CA GLY A 70 12.96 8.03 -15.52
C GLY A 70 13.52 8.64 -14.23
N HIS A 71 14.11 7.79 -13.38
CA HIS A 71 14.66 8.19 -12.09
C HIS A 71 15.77 9.25 -12.22
N GLU A 72 16.59 9.19 -13.29
CA GLU A 72 17.63 10.19 -13.55
C GLU A 72 17.05 11.59 -13.81
N THR A 73 15.92 11.66 -14.54
CA THR A 73 15.21 12.92 -14.76
C THR A 73 14.70 13.50 -13.46
N ILE A 74 14.07 12.65 -12.63
CA ILE A 74 13.58 13.04 -11.30
C ILE A 74 14.76 13.50 -10.41
N GLY A 75 15.86 12.76 -10.41
CA GLY A 75 17.06 13.10 -9.65
C GLY A 75 17.65 14.46 -10.04
N LYS A 76 17.76 14.74 -11.36
CA LYS A 76 18.21 16.05 -11.88
C LYS A 76 17.31 17.22 -11.46
N LEU A 77 16.03 16.96 -11.23
CA LEU A 77 15.05 17.95 -10.77
C LEU A 77 14.97 18.06 -9.23
N GLY A 78 15.86 17.38 -8.51
CA GLY A 78 16.01 17.50 -7.06
C GLY A 78 15.27 16.42 -6.25
N GLY A 79 14.98 15.27 -6.86
CA GLY A 79 14.32 14.13 -6.24
C GLY A 79 12.79 14.18 -6.32
N LEU A 80 12.16 13.09 -5.87
CA LEU A 80 10.72 12.90 -6.03
C LEU A 80 9.92 13.92 -5.22
N HIS A 81 10.34 14.24 -4.00
CA HIS A 81 9.69 15.26 -3.15
C HIS A 81 9.53 16.59 -3.87
N LYS A 82 10.62 17.09 -4.43
CA LYS A 82 10.59 18.35 -5.17
C LYS A 82 9.83 18.24 -6.48
N PHE A 83 9.98 17.12 -7.17
CA PHE A 83 9.34 16.88 -8.47
C PHE A 83 7.81 16.88 -8.39
N ILE A 84 7.24 16.31 -7.30
CA ILE A 84 5.78 16.22 -7.11
C ILE A 84 5.22 17.25 -6.12
N HIS A 85 6.06 18.16 -5.60
CA HIS A 85 5.67 19.15 -4.58
C HIS A 85 5.10 18.53 -3.30
N TRP A 86 5.77 17.46 -2.78
CA TRP A 86 5.40 16.76 -1.54
C TRP A 86 6.55 16.85 -0.54
N ASP A 87 6.32 17.44 0.63
CA ASP A 87 7.33 17.73 1.65
C ASP A 87 7.31 16.76 2.84
N ARG A 88 6.47 15.71 2.77
CA ARG A 88 6.30 14.68 3.81
C ARG A 88 6.92 13.35 3.37
N PRO A 89 6.98 12.34 4.28
CA PRO A 89 7.58 11.04 3.99
C PRO A 89 7.06 10.38 2.72
N ILE A 90 7.99 9.78 1.96
CA ILE A 90 7.72 8.94 0.80
C ILE A 90 8.32 7.56 1.03
N LEU A 91 7.48 6.53 0.88
CA LEU A 91 7.88 5.14 0.76
C LEU A 91 7.89 4.76 -0.73
N THR A 92 8.87 3.99 -1.20
CA THR A 92 8.84 3.41 -2.54
C THR A 92 8.91 1.89 -2.47
N ASP A 93 8.09 1.22 -3.29
CA ASP A 93 8.16 -0.23 -3.46
C ASP A 93 9.42 -0.66 -4.23
N SER A 94 9.66 -1.97 -4.28
CA SER A 94 10.80 -2.53 -5.04
C SER A 94 10.60 -2.53 -6.56
N GLY A 95 9.36 -2.41 -7.03
CA GLY A 95 8.97 -2.64 -8.41
C GLY A 95 8.78 -4.13 -8.77
N GLY A 96 9.12 -5.06 -7.89
CA GLY A 96 9.02 -6.51 -8.12
C GLY A 96 7.60 -6.97 -8.47
N TYR A 97 6.61 -6.50 -7.72
CA TYR A 97 5.21 -6.82 -7.97
C TYR A 97 4.72 -6.31 -9.34
N GLN A 98 5.10 -5.11 -9.75
CA GLN A 98 4.69 -4.54 -11.05
C GLN A 98 5.32 -5.30 -12.22
N VAL A 99 6.58 -5.71 -12.09
CA VAL A 99 7.22 -6.62 -13.06
C VAL A 99 6.48 -7.95 -13.10
N TYR A 100 6.01 -8.46 -11.95
CA TYR A 100 5.17 -9.65 -11.88
C TYR A 100 3.83 -9.46 -12.61
N SER A 101 3.09 -8.39 -12.34
CA SER A 101 1.72 -8.19 -12.79
C SER A 101 1.59 -7.62 -14.21
N LEU A 102 2.58 -6.84 -14.68
CA LEU A 102 2.56 -6.10 -15.96
C LEU A 102 3.51 -6.67 -17.00
N GLY A 103 4.51 -7.45 -16.58
CA GLY A 103 5.52 -8.00 -17.47
C GLY A 103 4.99 -9.19 -18.27
N GLY A 104 4.62 -8.99 -19.55
CA GLY A 104 4.22 -10.08 -20.44
C GLY A 104 5.33 -11.11 -20.70
N LEU A 105 6.60 -10.66 -20.73
CA LEU A 105 7.81 -11.48 -20.82
C LEU A 105 8.74 -11.06 -19.69
N ARG A 106 8.90 -11.92 -18.70
CA ARG A 106 9.87 -11.73 -17.62
C ARG A 106 10.72 -12.98 -17.45
N LYS A 107 11.96 -12.77 -17.08
CA LYS A 107 12.88 -13.84 -16.68
C LYS A 107 13.50 -13.49 -15.34
N ILE A 108 13.29 -14.36 -14.37
CA ILE A 108 13.90 -14.27 -13.04
C ILE A 108 15.16 -15.09 -13.03
N SER A 109 16.23 -14.57 -12.46
CA SER A 109 17.52 -15.22 -12.31
C SER A 109 18.19 -14.77 -11.02
N GLU A 110 19.31 -15.37 -10.66
CA GLU A 110 20.10 -14.92 -9.49
C GLU A 110 20.54 -13.45 -9.62
N GLU A 111 20.79 -12.98 -10.82
CA GLU A 111 21.21 -11.61 -11.08
C GLU A 111 20.12 -10.58 -10.79
N GLY A 112 18.88 -10.90 -11.13
CA GLY A 112 17.73 -10.01 -11.00
C GLY A 112 16.58 -10.41 -11.91
N VAL A 113 15.72 -9.45 -12.25
CA VAL A 113 14.54 -9.64 -13.09
C VAL A 113 14.69 -8.91 -14.42
N THR A 114 14.79 -9.67 -15.52
CA THR A 114 14.69 -9.11 -16.87
C THR A 114 13.22 -9.04 -17.29
N PHE A 115 12.78 -7.90 -17.80
CA PHE A 115 11.40 -7.72 -18.25
C PHE A 115 11.32 -6.80 -19.47
N GLN A 116 10.21 -6.89 -20.19
CA GLN A 116 9.91 -6.01 -21.32
C GLN A 116 9.00 -4.87 -20.85
N SER A 117 9.38 -3.63 -21.13
CA SER A 117 8.60 -2.45 -20.82
C SER A 117 7.22 -2.49 -21.51
N HIS A 118 6.16 -2.24 -20.75
CA HIS A 118 4.80 -2.14 -21.27
C HIS A 118 4.54 -0.85 -22.06
N LEU A 119 5.48 0.11 -22.00
CA LEU A 119 5.36 1.41 -22.67
C LEU A 119 5.83 1.36 -24.14
N ASP A 120 6.99 0.77 -24.36
CA ASP A 120 7.71 0.82 -25.64
C ASP A 120 8.31 -0.52 -26.07
N GLY A 121 8.18 -1.57 -25.24
CA GLY A 121 8.71 -2.90 -25.51
C GLY A 121 10.21 -3.05 -25.28
N SER A 122 10.91 -2.03 -24.77
CA SER A 122 12.35 -2.12 -24.45
C SER A 122 12.63 -3.14 -23.35
N LEU A 123 13.82 -3.76 -23.42
CA LEU A 123 14.25 -4.78 -22.45
C LEU A 123 15.00 -4.09 -21.30
N HIS A 124 14.63 -4.43 -20.08
CA HIS A 124 15.24 -3.90 -18.86
C HIS A 124 15.66 -5.03 -17.93
N LEU A 125 16.74 -4.79 -17.18
CA LEU A 125 17.18 -5.63 -16.07
C LEU A 125 17.15 -4.82 -14.79
N LEU A 126 16.38 -5.29 -13.81
CA LEU A 126 16.39 -4.81 -12.44
C LEU A 126 17.16 -5.80 -11.57
N THR A 127 18.34 -5.41 -11.14
CA THR A 127 19.11 -6.12 -10.11
C THR A 127 18.79 -5.54 -8.74
N PRO A 128 19.06 -6.25 -7.63
CA PRO A 128 18.94 -5.70 -6.29
C PRO A 128 19.63 -4.34 -6.13
N GLU A 129 20.86 -4.22 -6.61
CA GLU A 129 21.65 -2.98 -6.53
C GLU A 129 20.99 -1.85 -7.34
N ARG A 130 20.52 -2.18 -8.55
CA ARG A 130 19.87 -1.18 -9.43
C ARG A 130 18.58 -0.64 -8.83
N VAL A 131 17.78 -1.50 -8.19
CA VAL A 131 16.56 -1.09 -7.50
C VAL A 131 16.88 -0.11 -6.36
N MET A 132 17.90 -0.37 -5.56
CA MET A 132 18.29 0.53 -4.48
C MET A 132 18.88 1.85 -5.01
N GLU A 133 19.65 1.81 -6.10
CA GLU A 133 20.16 3.01 -6.78
C GLU A 133 19.02 3.90 -7.31
N ILE A 134 18.00 3.29 -7.92
CA ILE A 134 16.82 4.01 -8.42
C ILE A 134 16.11 4.71 -7.26
N GLN A 135 15.77 3.99 -6.19
CA GLN A 135 15.06 4.54 -5.03
C GLN A 135 15.87 5.65 -4.32
N LYS A 136 17.19 5.47 -4.22
CA LYS A 136 18.10 6.50 -3.72
C LYS A 136 18.08 7.75 -4.61
N THR A 137 18.10 7.58 -5.92
CA THR A 137 18.06 8.70 -6.88
C THR A 137 16.72 9.42 -6.84
N LEU A 138 15.63 8.70 -6.59
CA LEU A 138 14.32 9.29 -6.32
C LEU A 138 14.30 10.12 -5.02
N GLY A 139 15.19 9.86 -4.06
CA GLY A 139 15.25 10.54 -2.78
C GLY A 139 14.13 10.12 -1.83
N THR A 140 13.75 8.84 -1.85
CA THR A 140 12.74 8.29 -0.95
C THR A 140 13.23 8.23 0.50
N ASP A 141 12.31 8.24 1.47
CA ASP A 141 12.64 8.08 2.90
C ASP A 141 12.72 6.60 3.32
N ILE A 142 11.84 5.77 2.73
CA ILE A 142 11.78 4.33 2.99
C ILE A 142 11.85 3.60 1.65
N ALA A 143 12.82 2.70 1.51
CA ALA A 143 13.07 1.93 0.30
C ALA A 143 12.85 0.43 0.56
N MET A 144 12.02 -0.21 -0.26
CA MET A 144 11.82 -1.66 -0.19
C MET A 144 12.92 -2.40 -0.94
N VAL A 145 13.42 -3.51 -0.37
CA VAL A 145 14.35 -4.40 -1.08
C VAL A 145 13.66 -5.09 -2.26
N LEU A 146 14.44 -5.52 -3.26
CA LEU A 146 13.89 -6.32 -4.37
C LEU A 146 13.46 -7.70 -3.86
N ASP A 147 12.26 -8.11 -4.23
CA ASP A 147 11.68 -9.40 -3.89
C ASP A 147 11.02 -10.07 -5.10
N GLU A 148 10.80 -11.37 -5.00
CA GLU A 148 9.93 -12.10 -5.91
C GLU A 148 8.59 -12.38 -5.23
N CYS A 149 7.53 -11.73 -5.74
CA CYS A 149 6.16 -12.05 -5.33
C CYS A 149 5.69 -13.29 -6.10
N VAL A 150 5.43 -14.39 -5.38
CA VAL A 150 4.94 -15.64 -5.98
C VAL A 150 3.42 -15.61 -6.14
N PRO A 151 2.85 -16.22 -7.21
CA PRO A 151 1.40 -16.34 -7.36
C PRO A 151 0.80 -17.32 -6.33
N TYR A 152 -0.49 -17.15 -6.06
CA TYR A 152 -1.27 -18.13 -5.31
C TYR A 152 -2.27 -18.85 -6.24
N PRO A 153 -2.41 -20.17 -6.17
CA PRO A 153 -1.55 -21.12 -5.44
C PRO A 153 -0.20 -21.38 -6.12
N SER A 154 0.83 -21.71 -5.35
CA SER A 154 2.14 -22.14 -5.86
C SER A 154 2.64 -23.37 -5.11
N SER A 155 3.44 -24.21 -5.77
CA SER A 155 4.02 -25.41 -5.15
C SER A 155 5.06 -25.05 -4.09
N TYR A 156 5.23 -25.89 -3.08
CA TYR A 156 6.21 -25.73 -2.02
C TYR A 156 7.64 -25.51 -2.56
N ASP A 157 8.08 -26.34 -3.52
CA ASP A 157 9.44 -26.26 -4.05
C ASP A 157 9.70 -24.94 -4.78
N TYR A 158 8.70 -24.45 -5.53
CA TYR A 158 8.82 -23.14 -6.19
C TYR A 158 8.90 -22.01 -5.17
N VAL A 159 7.99 -22.01 -4.17
CA VAL A 159 8.00 -21.00 -3.12
C VAL A 159 9.31 -21.02 -2.34
N LYS A 160 9.84 -22.19 -2.01
CA LYS A 160 11.13 -22.37 -1.33
C LYS A 160 12.28 -21.76 -2.12
N ALA A 161 12.36 -22.07 -3.42
CA ALA A 161 13.40 -21.51 -4.30
C ALA A 161 13.30 -19.99 -4.40
N SER A 162 12.10 -19.46 -4.59
CA SER A 162 11.81 -18.03 -4.66
C SER A 162 12.13 -17.30 -3.35
N THR A 163 11.75 -17.88 -2.20
CA THR A 163 12.04 -17.31 -0.88
C THR A 163 13.56 -17.22 -0.64
N SER A 164 14.29 -18.29 -0.94
CA SER A 164 15.74 -18.29 -0.83
C SER A 164 16.41 -17.27 -1.77
N LEU A 165 15.89 -17.10 -3.00
CA LEU A 165 16.34 -16.05 -3.93
C LEU A 165 16.10 -14.65 -3.38
N THR A 166 14.88 -14.37 -2.89
CA THR A 166 14.53 -13.10 -2.28
C THR A 166 15.43 -12.76 -1.09
N THR A 167 15.74 -13.75 -0.24
CA THR A 167 16.66 -13.57 0.88
C THR A 167 18.08 -13.18 0.42
N ARG A 168 18.60 -13.83 -0.64
CA ARG A 168 19.91 -13.43 -1.20
C ARG A 168 19.88 -12.04 -1.83
N TRP A 169 18.81 -11.68 -2.53
CA TRP A 169 18.62 -10.34 -3.06
C TRP A 169 18.53 -9.27 -1.96
N ALA A 170 17.85 -9.59 -0.84
CA ALA A 170 17.80 -8.70 0.31
C ALA A 170 19.20 -8.40 0.87
N GLY A 171 20.07 -9.42 0.98
CA GLY A 171 21.47 -9.23 1.37
C GLY A 171 22.26 -8.35 0.41
N ARG A 172 22.04 -8.49 -0.92
CA ARG A 172 22.66 -7.63 -1.95
C ARG A 172 22.14 -6.19 -1.88
N CYS A 173 20.82 -6.00 -1.67
CA CYS A 173 20.25 -4.67 -1.42
C CYS A 173 20.91 -4.00 -0.21
N LEU A 174 21.08 -4.76 0.87
CA LEU A 174 21.67 -4.26 2.12
C LEU A 174 23.10 -3.73 1.95
N GLN A 175 23.89 -4.32 1.05
CA GLN A 175 25.25 -3.84 0.72
C GLN A 175 25.24 -2.43 0.12
N MET A 176 24.09 -1.96 -0.40
CA MET A 176 23.92 -0.61 -0.93
C MET A 176 23.57 0.42 0.15
N ARG A 177 23.41 0.00 1.42
CA ARG A 177 23.08 0.89 2.56
C ARG A 177 24.17 1.93 2.75
N GLN A 178 23.76 3.15 3.04
CA GLN A 178 24.66 4.27 3.31
C GLN A 178 24.20 4.99 4.57
N GLU A 179 25.13 5.59 5.28
CA GLU A 179 24.86 6.32 6.54
C GLU A 179 23.82 7.46 6.36
N LYS A 180 23.82 8.09 5.17
CA LYS A 180 22.85 9.14 4.80
C LYS A 180 22.04 8.67 3.59
N GLY A 181 21.09 7.77 3.80
CA GLY A 181 20.24 7.21 2.76
C GLY A 181 18.83 6.95 3.28
N PRO A 182 17.96 6.38 2.44
CA PRO A 182 16.66 5.90 2.88
C PRO A 182 16.81 4.76 3.89
N ALA A 183 15.80 4.56 4.72
CA ALA A 183 15.66 3.35 5.52
C ALA A 183 15.34 2.16 4.61
N PHE A 184 16.01 1.03 4.80
CA PHE A 184 15.78 -0.18 4.01
C PHE A 184 14.85 -1.12 4.75
N PHE A 185 13.77 -1.54 4.08
CA PHE A 185 12.83 -2.49 4.63
C PHE A 185 12.99 -3.85 3.93
N GLY A 186 13.27 -4.89 4.72
CA GLY A 186 13.30 -6.27 4.27
C GLY A 186 11.89 -6.80 4.00
N ILE A 187 11.70 -7.68 3.01
CA ILE A 187 10.38 -8.25 2.68
C ILE A 187 10.38 -9.73 2.98
N VAL A 188 9.61 -10.14 3.98
CA VAL A 188 9.39 -11.54 4.32
C VAL A 188 8.50 -12.18 3.26
N GLN A 189 9.01 -13.22 2.59
CA GLN A 189 8.30 -14.07 1.64
C GLN A 189 8.15 -15.50 2.21
N GLY A 190 7.53 -16.43 1.49
CA GLY A 190 7.33 -17.82 1.93
C GLY A 190 5.97 -18.37 1.53
N GLY A 191 5.19 -17.62 0.71
CA GLY A 191 3.85 -18.02 0.31
C GLY A 191 2.97 -18.30 1.52
N MET A 192 2.23 -19.41 1.48
CA MET A 192 1.36 -19.86 2.58
C MET A 192 2.01 -20.99 3.40
N TYR A 193 3.34 -21.10 3.36
CA TYR A 193 4.07 -22.17 4.06
C TYR A 193 4.76 -21.58 5.30
N ARG A 194 4.34 -22.05 6.47
CA ARG A 194 4.79 -21.53 7.76
C ARG A 194 6.31 -21.62 7.94
N ASP A 195 6.89 -22.76 7.65
CA ASP A 195 8.32 -23.01 7.76
C ASP A 195 9.16 -22.07 6.88
N LEU A 196 8.69 -21.79 5.65
CA LEU A 196 9.37 -20.85 4.74
C LEU A 196 9.22 -19.40 5.22
N ARG A 197 8.08 -19.02 5.77
CA ARG A 197 7.87 -17.69 6.41
C ARG A 197 8.80 -17.50 7.60
N GLU A 198 8.91 -18.53 8.45
CA GLU A 198 9.81 -18.51 9.61
C GLU A 198 11.29 -18.41 9.19
N GLU A 199 11.73 -19.17 8.19
CA GLU A 199 13.07 -19.13 7.63
C GLU A 199 13.39 -17.73 7.07
N SER A 200 12.49 -17.18 6.24
CA SER A 200 12.63 -15.85 5.65
C SER A 200 12.71 -14.76 6.73
N ALA A 201 11.79 -14.77 7.71
CA ALA A 201 11.75 -13.77 8.77
C ALA A 201 13.04 -13.78 9.59
N ARG A 202 13.51 -14.96 10.03
CA ARG A 202 14.75 -15.09 10.81
C ARG A 202 15.97 -14.58 10.03
N SER A 203 16.11 -14.98 8.77
CA SER A 203 17.22 -14.54 7.91
C SER A 203 17.24 -13.02 7.74
N LEU A 204 16.06 -12.39 7.55
CA LEU A 204 15.98 -10.93 7.41
C LEU A 204 16.24 -10.20 8.73
N VAL A 205 15.79 -10.76 9.86
CA VAL A 205 16.07 -10.20 11.19
C VAL A 205 17.57 -10.22 11.50
N GLU A 206 18.28 -11.29 11.14
CA GLU A 206 19.74 -11.36 11.26
C GLU A 206 20.49 -10.33 10.41
N MET A 207 19.88 -9.86 9.31
CA MET A 207 20.45 -8.83 8.44
C MET A 207 20.29 -7.41 8.99
N ASP A 208 19.45 -7.19 10.01
CA ASP A 208 19.24 -5.93 10.73
C ASP A 208 18.75 -4.78 9.79
N PHE A 209 17.56 -4.92 9.24
CA PHE A 209 16.85 -3.88 8.50
C PHE A 209 16.19 -2.86 9.42
N GLU A 210 16.01 -1.62 8.94
CA GLU A 210 15.30 -0.57 9.68
C GLU A 210 13.79 -0.86 9.84
N GLY A 211 13.23 -1.75 9.01
CA GLY A 211 11.85 -2.20 9.08
C GLY A 211 11.62 -3.48 8.29
N TYR A 212 10.47 -4.10 8.51
CA TYR A 212 10.15 -5.40 7.91
C TYR A 212 8.76 -5.37 7.28
N ALA A 213 8.68 -5.81 6.04
CA ALA A 213 7.39 -5.99 5.36
C ALA A 213 7.01 -7.46 5.26
N VAL A 214 5.71 -7.72 5.24
CA VAL A 214 5.14 -9.02 4.90
C VAL A 214 4.61 -8.93 3.47
N GLY A 215 5.32 -9.59 2.55
CA GLY A 215 4.97 -9.63 1.13
C GLY A 215 4.25 -10.92 0.72
N GLY A 216 3.78 -10.98 -0.52
CA GLY A 216 3.14 -12.19 -1.10
C GLY A 216 1.82 -12.56 -0.45
N LEU A 217 1.11 -11.60 0.13
CA LEU A 217 -0.26 -11.71 0.62
C LEU A 217 -1.20 -10.86 -0.21
N SER A 218 -2.50 -11.10 -0.10
CA SER A 218 -3.53 -10.47 -0.92
C SER A 218 -3.31 -10.71 -2.42
N VAL A 219 -2.89 -11.94 -2.78
CA VAL A 219 -2.63 -12.41 -4.15
C VAL A 219 -3.64 -13.48 -4.62
N GLY A 220 -4.75 -13.65 -3.88
CA GLY A 220 -5.86 -14.56 -4.20
C GLY A 220 -6.12 -15.65 -3.15
N GLU A 221 -5.39 -15.67 -2.06
CA GLU A 221 -5.62 -16.56 -0.93
C GLU A 221 -6.88 -16.18 -0.12
N PRO A 222 -7.49 -17.14 0.61
CA PRO A 222 -8.56 -16.87 1.56
C PRO A 222 -8.09 -15.91 2.68
N LYS A 223 -8.98 -15.02 3.15
CA LYS A 223 -8.69 -14.07 4.24
C LYS A 223 -8.19 -14.74 5.53
N SER A 224 -8.77 -15.89 5.90
CA SER A 224 -8.30 -16.64 7.06
C SER A 224 -6.83 -17.05 6.95
N MET A 225 -6.41 -17.49 5.77
CA MET A 225 -5.03 -17.89 5.51
C MET A 225 -4.07 -16.69 5.56
N MET A 226 -4.49 -15.52 5.07
CA MET A 226 -3.72 -14.27 5.22
C MET A 226 -3.50 -13.94 6.70
N LEU A 227 -4.54 -14.03 7.55
CA LEU A 227 -4.42 -13.76 8.98
C LEU A 227 -3.52 -14.79 9.69
N ASP A 228 -3.63 -16.09 9.36
CA ASP A 228 -2.74 -17.12 9.89
C ASP A 228 -1.26 -16.81 9.57
N VAL A 229 -0.98 -16.45 8.30
CA VAL A 229 0.39 -16.07 7.88
C VAL A 229 0.89 -14.84 8.64
N LEU A 230 0.03 -13.84 8.87
CA LEU A 230 0.40 -12.65 9.65
C LEU A 230 0.75 -13.02 11.09
N GLU A 231 -0.07 -13.84 11.75
CA GLU A 231 0.17 -14.29 13.14
C GLU A 231 1.53 -14.98 13.27
N TRP A 232 1.85 -15.92 12.35
CA TRP A 232 3.13 -16.62 12.38
C TRP A 232 4.31 -15.68 12.11
N THR A 233 4.14 -14.73 11.19
CA THR A 233 5.25 -13.87 10.74
C THR A 233 5.53 -12.75 11.73
N THR A 234 4.51 -12.05 12.21
CA THR A 234 4.69 -10.87 13.06
C THR A 234 5.33 -11.20 14.41
N SER A 235 5.05 -12.42 14.94
CA SER A 235 5.65 -12.89 16.19
C SER A 235 7.17 -13.05 16.14
N LEU A 236 7.76 -13.15 14.92
CA LEU A 236 9.20 -13.31 14.69
C LEU A 236 9.90 -11.98 14.43
N LEU A 237 9.14 -10.92 14.14
CA LEU A 237 9.71 -9.62 13.80
C LEU A 237 10.01 -8.77 15.04
N PRO A 238 11.13 -7.99 15.05
CA PRO A 238 11.53 -7.18 16.18
C PRO A 238 10.44 -6.19 16.63
N GLU A 239 10.39 -5.92 17.92
CA GLU A 239 9.49 -4.93 18.50
C GLU A 239 9.91 -3.49 18.21
N ASN A 240 11.21 -3.25 18.10
CA ASN A 240 11.80 -1.94 17.87
C ASN A 240 11.90 -1.56 16.39
N ALA A 241 11.26 -2.33 15.50
CA ALA A 241 11.18 -2.03 14.09
C ALA A 241 9.72 -1.99 13.61
N PRO A 242 9.37 -1.12 12.63
CA PRO A 242 8.02 -1.09 12.07
C PRO A 242 7.75 -2.30 11.17
N ARG A 243 6.49 -2.73 11.15
CA ARG A 243 5.98 -3.88 10.39
C ARG A 243 4.99 -3.42 9.34
N TYR A 244 5.25 -3.72 8.11
CA TYR A 244 4.49 -3.25 6.96
C TYR A 244 3.79 -4.40 6.23
N LEU A 245 2.48 -4.34 6.06
CA LEU A 245 1.71 -5.27 5.24
C LEU A 245 1.43 -4.64 3.88
N MET A 246 2.04 -5.19 2.83
CA MET A 246 2.01 -4.64 1.48
C MET A 246 0.70 -4.97 0.76
N GLY A 247 0.10 -3.97 0.09
CA GLY A 247 -1.00 -4.13 -0.85
C GLY A 247 -2.37 -4.44 -0.23
N VAL A 248 -2.51 -4.45 1.10
CA VAL A 248 -3.77 -4.72 1.80
C VAL A 248 -4.47 -3.42 2.18
N GLY A 249 -5.76 -3.29 1.83
CA GLY A 249 -6.46 -2.03 1.99
C GLY A 249 -7.96 -2.11 2.30
N ALA A 250 -8.57 -3.28 2.41
CA ALA A 250 -9.95 -3.34 2.92
C ALA A 250 -9.95 -2.96 4.42
N PRO A 251 -10.87 -2.06 4.87
CA PRO A 251 -10.85 -1.59 6.27
C PRO A 251 -10.88 -2.71 7.30
N GLU A 252 -11.66 -3.75 7.05
CA GLU A 252 -11.74 -4.94 7.89
C GLU A 252 -10.42 -5.73 7.95
N ASP A 253 -9.69 -5.83 6.83
CA ASP A 253 -8.40 -6.52 6.76
C ASP A 253 -7.30 -5.68 7.44
N ILE A 254 -7.34 -4.36 7.27
CA ILE A 254 -6.46 -3.43 7.99
C ILE A 254 -6.62 -3.61 9.50
N LEU A 255 -7.87 -3.59 10.00
CA LEU A 255 -8.14 -3.70 11.43
C LEU A 255 -7.69 -5.06 11.98
N GLY A 256 -7.98 -6.16 11.26
CA GLY A 256 -7.49 -7.50 11.63
C GLY A 256 -5.97 -7.58 11.67
N ALA A 257 -5.28 -7.02 10.68
CA ALA A 257 -3.82 -7.00 10.63
C ALA A 257 -3.19 -6.10 11.71
N VAL A 258 -3.82 -4.95 12.05
CA VAL A 258 -3.40 -4.11 13.19
C VAL A 258 -3.44 -4.91 14.50
N MET A 259 -4.51 -5.68 14.73
CA MET A 259 -4.62 -6.52 15.93
C MET A 259 -3.51 -7.60 16.00
N LEU A 260 -2.92 -7.96 14.86
CA LEU A 260 -1.77 -8.87 14.74
C LEU A 260 -0.41 -8.15 14.73
N GLY A 261 -0.39 -6.83 15.00
CA GLY A 261 0.84 -6.06 15.19
C GLY A 261 1.43 -5.45 13.92
N ILE A 262 0.65 -5.23 12.88
CA ILE A 262 1.07 -4.48 11.69
C ILE A 262 0.92 -2.97 11.92
N ASP A 263 1.90 -2.20 11.47
CA ASP A 263 2.02 -0.75 11.66
C ASP A 263 1.74 0.05 10.39
N LEU A 264 2.02 -0.48 9.20
CA LEU A 264 1.97 0.28 7.96
C LEU A 264 1.24 -0.52 6.88
N PHE A 265 0.45 0.20 6.07
CA PHE A 265 -0.36 -0.34 4.98
C PHE A 265 -0.26 0.54 3.75
N ASP A 266 -0.43 -0.08 2.58
CA ASP A 266 -0.71 0.63 1.33
C ASP A 266 -1.76 -0.12 0.51
N CYS A 267 -2.55 0.57 -0.25
CA CYS A 267 -3.37 -0.03 -1.29
C CYS A 267 -3.94 1.02 -2.24
N VAL A 268 -4.19 0.62 -3.48
CA VAL A 268 -4.91 1.45 -4.47
C VAL A 268 -6.43 1.46 -4.24
N LEU A 269 -6.94 0.65 -3.32
CA LEU A 269 -8.36 0.40 -3.12
C LEU A 269 -9.18 1.69 -2.93
N PRO A 270 -8.83 2.63 -2.02
CA PRO A 270 -9.63 3.82 -1.81
C PRO A 270 -9.76 4.67 -3.06
N THR A 271 -8.66 4.90 -3.79
CA THR A 271 -8.65 5.72 -4.99
C THR A 271 -9.23 5.01 -6.22
N ARG A 272 -9.03 3.68 -6.34
CA ARG A 272 -9.62 2.86 -7.40
C ARG A 272 -11.14 2.79 -7.25
N ASN A 273 -11.62 2.47 -6.05
CA ASN A 273 -13.05 2.40 -5.75
C ASN A 273 -13.74 3.75 -5.97
N ALA A 274 -13.14 4.85 -5.55
CA ALA A 274 -13.66 6.19 -5.81
C ALA A 274 -13.93 6.44 -7.31
N ARG A 275 -12.95 6.14 -8.16
CA ARG A 275 -13.10 6.28 -9.62
C ARG A 275 -14.10 5.30 -10.23
N ASN A 276 -14.34 4.17 -9.58
CA ASN A 276 -15.35 3.18 -9.97
C ASN A 276 -16.73 3.45 -9.35
N GLY A 277 -16.88 4.54 -8.60
CA GLY A 277 -18.14 4.94 -7.99
C GLY A 277 -18.52 4.17 -6.73
N THR A 278 -17.58 3.44 -6.11
CA THR A 278 -17.73 2.78 -4.81
C THR A 278 -17.14 3.65 -3.71
N LEU A 279 -17.95 3.98 -2.71
CA LEU A 279 -17.60 4.91 -1.65
C LEU A 279 -17.75 4.23 -0.29
N PHE A 280 -16.77 4.47 0.59
CA PHE A 280 -16.76 3.93 1.94
C PHE A 280 -17.53 4.87 2.87
N THR A 281 -18.37 4.31 3.74
CA THR A 281 -19.11 5.07 4.75
C THR A 281 -19.04 4.37 6.11
N HIS A 282 -19.38 5.07 7.18
CA HIS A 282 -19.48 4.47 8.51
C HIS A 282 -20.55 3.36 8.61
N SER A 283 -21.48 3.32 7.65
CA SER A 283 -22.53 2.29 7.56
C SER A 283 -22.25 1.21 6.53
N GLY A 284 -21.03 1.15 5.97
CA GLY A 284 -20.63 0.21 4.93
C GLY A 284 -20.34 0.87 3.59
N LYS A 285 -20.24 0.09 2.52
CA LYS A 285 -19.93 0.59 1.18
C LYS A 285 -21.19 0.96 0.42
N ILE A 286 -21.17 2.05 -0.35
CA ILE A 286 -22.25 2.41 -1.28
C ILE A 286 -21.72 2.51 -2.70
N SER A 287 -22.57 2.19 -3.68
CA SER A 287 -22.28 2.44 -5.10
C SER A 287 -23.08 3.64 -5.57
N ILE A 288 -22.40 4.76 -5.86
CA ILE A 288 -23.05 6.02 -6.25
C ILE A 288 -23.87 5.90 -7.55
N LYS A 289 -23.66 4.84 -8.33
CA LYS A 289 -24.37 4.55 -9.59
C LYS A 289 -25.84 4.21 -9.38
N GLN A 290 -26.22 3.72 -8.18
CA GLN A 290 -27.54 3.17 -7.92
C GLN A 290 -28.66 4.20 -8.13
N ALA A 291 -29.80 3.72 -8.68
CA ALA A 291 -30.93 4.57 -9.03
C ALA A 291 -31.54 5.28 -7.82
N GLN A 292 -31.46 4.70 -6.64
CA GLN A 292 -31.97 5.28 -5.39
C GLN A 292 -31.36 6.65 -5.06
N TYR A 293 -30.21 7.01 -5.65
CA TYR A 293 -29.54 8.30 -5.39
C TYR A 293 -29.89 9.40 -6.39
N VAL A 294 -30.84 9.18 -7.31
CA VAL A 294 -31.23 10.18 -8.33
C VAL A 294 -31.70 11.50 -7.71
N GLU A 295 -32.47 11.43 -6.62
CA GLU A 295 -33.04 12.58 -5.90
C GLU A 295 -32.53 12.68 -4.45
N ASP A 296 -31.45 11.94 -4.11
CA ASP A 296 -30.91 11.92 -2.75
C ASP A 296 -30.06 13.16 -2.49
N GLY A 297 -30.66 14.14 -1.79
CA GLY A 297 -30.00 15.38 -1.38
C GLY A 297 -29.00 15.24 -0.23
N ARG A 298 -28.86 14.04 0.40
CA ARG A 298 -27.95 13.82 1.52
C ARG A 298 -26.50 13.70 1.05
N PRO A 299 -25.51 13.94 1.94
CA PRO A 299 -24.10 13.68 1.66
C PRO A 299 -23.84 12.18 1.48
N ILE A 300 -22.65 11.81 1.02
CA ILE A 300 -22.20 10.40 0.93
C ILE A 300 -22.37 9.72 2.30
N ASP A 301 -21.93 10.40 3.35
CA ASP A 301 -21.99 9.94 4.74
C ASP A 301 -22.27 11.13 5.65
N GLU A 302 -23.32 11.04 6.45
CA GLU A 302 -23.77 12.13 7.34
C GLU A 302 -22.80 12.37 8.50
N ASN A 303 -21.98 11.38 8.85
CA ASN A 303 -20.96 11.49 9.90
C ASN A 303 -19.59 11.92 9.36
N CYS A 304 -19.44 12.09 8.04
CA CYS A 304 -18.17 12.42 7.42
C CYS A 304 -17.99 13.94 7.27
N LEU A 305 -16.86 14.46 7.74
CA LEU A 305 -16.52 15.88 7.69
C LEU A 305 -15.67 16.29 6.48
N CYS A 306 -15.47 15.40 5.49
CA CYS A 306 -14.67 15.72 4.32
C CYS A 306 -15.30 16.84 3.48
N TYR A 307 -14.47 17.48 2.64
CA TYR A 307 -14.92 18.52 1.71
C TYR A 307 -16.12 18.07 0.87
N THR A 308 -16.09 16.85 0.32
CA THR A 308 -17.17 16.34 -0.53
C THR A 308 -18.50 16.22 0.23
N CYS A 309 -18.51 15.64 1.43
CA CYS A 309 -19.73 15.46 2.23
C CYS A 309 -20.32 16.78 2.72
N ARG A 310 -19.49 17.79 2.98
CA ARG A 310 -19.95 19.10 3.44
C ARG A 310 -20.61 19.94 2.34
N HIS A 311 -20.32 19.64 1.05
CA HIS A 311 -20.70 20.53 -0.04
C HIS A 311 -21.55 19.87 -1.13
N TYR A 312 -21.58 18.53 -1.24
CA TYR A 312 -22.21 17.85 -2.36
C TYR A 312 -23.13 16.71 -1.92
N SER A 313 -24.24 16.58 -2.64
CA SER A 313 -25.23 15.53 -2.45
C SER A 313 -24.86 14.26 -3.24
N ARG A 314 -25.43 13.12 -2.81
CA ARG A 314 -25.36 11.87 -3.56
C ARG A 314 -25.95 12.01 -4.97
N ALA A 315 -27.04 12.75 -5.12
CA ALA A 315 -27.65 13.01 -6.43
C ALA A 315 -26.68 13.70 -7.39
N TYR A 316 -25.99 14.75 -6.94
CA TYR A 316 -25.00 15.45 -7.76
C TYR A 316 -23.80 14.58 -8.10
N LEU A 317 -23.24 13.86 -7.12
CA LEU A 317 -22.10 12.96 -7.35
C LEU A 317 -22.46 11.83 -8.31
N ARG A 318 -23.69 11.28 -8.21
CA ARG A 318 -24.22 10.31 -9.19
C ARG A 318 -24.31 10.91 -10.58
N HIS A 319 -24.85 12.12 -10.72
CA HIS A 319 -24.88 12.82 -11.99
C HIS A 319 -23.49 12.96 -12.62
N LEU A 320 -22.53 13.49 -11.87
CA LEU A 320 -21.15 13.63 -12.33
C LEU A 320 -20.52 12.30 -12.76
N TYR A 321 -20.78 11.25 -11.99
CA TYR A 321 -20.26 9.91 -12.29
C TYR A 321 -20.82 9.37 -13.60
N LEU A 322 -22.12 9.46 -13.81
CA LEU A 322 -22.77 8.97 -15.03
C LEU A 322 -22.47 9.83 -16.28
N ALA A 323 -22.22 11.11 -16.07
CA ALA A 323 -21.76 12.04 -17.10
C ALA A 323 -20.25 11.89 -17.43
N ASN A 324 -19.52 10.99 -16.75
CA ASN A 324 -18.08 10.80 -16.87
C ASN A 324 -17.25 12.08 -16.61
N GLU A 325 -17.76 12.98 -15.77
CA GLU A 325 -17.05 14.20 -15.38
C GLU A 325 -15.83 13.90 -14.50
N ILE A 326 -14.69 14.51 -14.82
CA ILE A 326 -13.43 14.33 -14.06
C ILE A 326 -13.63 14.71 -12.59
N LEU A 327 -14.47 15.70 -12.31
CA LEU A 327 -14.79 16.16 -10.96
C LEU A 327 -15.37 15.04 -10.08
N SER A 328 -16.10 14.06 -10.67
CA SER A 328 -16.57 12.86 -9.94
C SER A 328 -15.40 12.09 -9.33
N SER A 329 -14.38 11.81 -10.13
CA SER A 329 -13.19 11.08 -9.64
C SER A 329 -12.48 11.83 -8.52
N ARG A 330 -12.38 13.17 -8.60
CA ARG A 330 -11.75 14.00 -7.57
C ARG A 330 -12.55 13.99 -6.27
N LEU A 331 -13.83 14.34 -6.31
CA LEU A 331 -14.68 14.43 -5.13
C LEU A 331 -14.82 13.08 -4.41
N ASN A 332 -15.00 12.00 -5.16
CA ASN A 332 -15.07 10.66 -4.63
C ASN A 332 -13.75 10.22 -3.98
N THR A 333 -12.61 10.60 -4.58
CA THR A 333 -11.28 10.26 -4.03
C THR A 333 -11.00 11.04 -2.74
N ILE A 334 -11.37 12.33 -2.67
CA ILE A 334 -11.30 13.14 -1.43
C ILE A 334 -12.07 12.42 -0.31
N HIS A 335 -13.31 11.99 -0.59
CA HIS A 335 -14.13 11.31 0.40
C HIS A 335 -13.52 9.98 0.86
N ASN A 336 -13.14 9.10 -0.07
CA ASN A 336 -12.61 7.79 0.30
C ASN A 336 -11.28 7.91 1.05
N LEU A 337 -10.38 8.80 0.67
CA LEU A 337 -9.13 8.98 1.40
C LEU A 337 -9.36 9.61 2.77
N PHE A 338 -10.27 10.58 2.90
CA PHE A 338 -10.63 11.12 4.20
C PHE A 338 -11.17 10.03 5.12
N TYR A 339 -12.04 9.15 4.61
CA TYR A 339 -12.54 8.00 5.38
C TYR A 339 -11.39 7.11 5.88
N TYR A 340 -10.39 6.82 5.02
CA TYR A 340 -9.24 6.00 5.43
C TYR A 340 -8.39 6.71 6.49
N MET A 341 -8.12 8.00 6.35
CA MET A 341 -7.34 8.75 7.35
C MET A 341 -8.08 8.83 8.69
N ASP A 342 -9.38 9.08 8.67
CA ASP A 342 -10.24 9.07 9.86
C ASP A 342 -10.25 7.68 10.51
N PHE A 343 -10.41 6.62 9.72
CA PHE A 343 -10.38 5.24 10.18
C PHE A 343 -9.07 4.89 10.89
N MET A 344 -7.92 5.22 10.29
CA MET A 344 -6.61 5.00 10.91
C MET A 344 -6.45 5.79 12.21
N LYS A 345 -6.90 7.04 12.23
CA LYS A 345 -6.87 7.88 13.44
C LYS A 345 -7.72 7.28 14.57
N ARG A 346 -8.91 6.79 14.26
CA ARG A 346 -9.78 6.11 15.24
C ARG A 346 -9.16 4.81 15.77
N ILE A 347 -8.45 4.05 14.94
CA ILE A 347 -7.66 2.89 15.38
C ILE A 347 -6.56 3.33 16.36
N GLN A 348 -5.79 4.36 16.01
CA GLN A 348 -4.73 4.91 16.88
C GLN A 348 -5.28 5.37 18.23
N GLU A 349 -6.43 6.05 18.24
CA GLU A 349 -7.13 6.50 19.46
C GLU A 349 -7.62 5.29 20.29
N ALA A 350 -8.19 4.28 19.64
CA ALA A 350 -8.64 3.06 20.31
C ALA A 350 -7.47 2.29 20.98
N ILE A 351 -6.29 2.21 20.33
CA ILE A 351 -5.07 1.66 20.96
C ILE A 351 -4.64 2.51 22.15
N ARG A 352 -4.61 3.85 21.97
CA ARG A 352 -4.22 4.78 23.04
C ARG A 352 -5.07 4.63 24.30
N GLU A 353 -6.35 4.35 24.12
CA GLU A 353 -7.36 4.25 25.18
C GLU A 353 -7.63 2.80 25.65
N ASN A 354 -6.91 1.78 25.13
CA ASN A 354 -7.11 0.36 25.41
C ASN A 354 -8.54 -0.15 25.03
N ARG A 355 -9.12 0.41 23.99
CA ARG A 355 -10.49 0.10 23.50
C ARG A 355 -10.50 -0.57 22.12
N LEU A 356 -9.35 -1.04 21.63
CA LEU A 356 -9.25 -1.60 20.29
C LEU A 356 -10.15 -2.83 20.09
N LEU A 357 -10.26 -3.69 21.10
CA LEU A 357 -11.15 -4.86 21.02
C LEU A 357 -12.61 -4.47 20.92
N GLU A 358 -13.05 -3.41 21.61
CA GLU A 358 -14.42 -2.88 21.52
C GLU A 358 -14.65 -2.27 20.13
N PHE A 359 -13.68 -1.50 19.63
CA PHE A 359 -13.72 -0.92 18.30
C PHE A 359 -13.83 -2.00 17.21
N HIS A 360 -13.05 -3.09 17.34
CA HIS A 360 -13.09 -4.22 16.41
C HIS A 360 -14.46 -4.91 16.41
N LYS A 361 -15.03 -5.19 17.59
CA LYS A 361 -16.37 -5.79 17.71
C LYS A 361 -17.46 -4.92 17.09
N ALA A 362 -17.42 -3.60 17.34
CA ALA A 362 -18.37 -2.65 16.77
C ALA A 362 -18.26 -2.60 15.23
N HIS A 363 -17.04 -2.70 14.69
CA HIS A 363 -16.81 -2.70 13.24
C HIS A 363 -17.27 -4.00 12.58
N ALA A 364 -17.01 -5.15 13.22
CA ALA A 364 -17.44 -6.47 12.74
C ALA A 364 -18.98 -6.65 12.77
N SER A 365 -19.68 -5.94 13.68
CA SER A 365 -21.15 -5.99 13.80
C SER A 365 -21.86 -5.19 12.71
N ASN A 366 -21.14 -4.43 11.89
CA ASN A 366 -21.68 -3.65 10.78
C ASN A 366 -21.03 -4.10 9.45
N PRO A 367 -21.23 -5.37 9.02
CA PRO A 367 -20.68 -5.88 7.79
C PRO A 367 -21.37 -5.15 6.62
N GLY A 368 -20.64 -4.34 5.88
CA GLY A 368 -21.07 -3.96 4.54
C GLY A 368 -21.38 -5.23 3.74
N GLU A 369 -22.29 -5.12 2.74
CA GLU A 369 -22.72 -6.25 1.92
C GLU A 369 -21.52 -7.15 1.53
N PRO A 370 -21.71 -8.50 1.53
CA PRO A 370 -20.65 -9.43 1.18
C PRO A 370 -20.07 -9.06 -0.20
N GLU A 371 -18.76 -9.02 -0.28
CA GLU A 371 -18.08 -8.78 -1.55
C GLU A 371 -18.53 -9.87 -2.54
N SER A 372 -19.20 -9.46 -3.63
CA SER A 372 -19.22 -10.28 -4.84
C SER A 372 -17.75 -10.53 -5.22
N GLU A 373 -17.40 -11.74 -5.57
CA GLU A 373 -16.07 -12.17 -6.02
C GLU A 373 -15.56 -11.26 -7.17
N ALA A 374 -15.05 -10.09 -6.81
CA ALA A 374 -14.42 -9.17 -7.74
C ALA A 374 -12.94 -9.54 -7.88
N PRO A 375 -12.36 -9.47 -9.08
CA PRO A 375 -10.96 -9.78 -9.27
C PRO A 375 -10.09 -8.93 -8.35
N HIS A 376 -9.07 -9.56 -7.81
CA HIS A 376 -8.10 -9.08 -6.83
C HIS A 376 -7.80 -7.56 -6.94
N PRO A 377 -7.90 -6.73 -5.88
CA PRO A 377 -7.78 -5.28 -5.94
C PRO A 377 -6.43 -4.77 -6.47
N CYS A 378 -5.39 -5.59 -6.42
CA CYS A 378 -4.06 -5.26 -6.94
C CYS A 378 -3.78 -5.72 -8.38
N LEU A 379 -4.67 -6.49 -9.03
CA LEU A 379 -4.48 -6.87 -10.43
C LEU A 379 -4.88 -5.73 -11.37
N PRO A 380 -4.13 -5.49 -12.47
CA PRO A 380 -4.51 -4.50 -13.47
C PRO A 380 -5.86 -4.90 -14.11
N ALA A 381 -6.78 -3.94 -14.23
CA ALA A 381 -8.03 -4.14 -14.97
C ALA A 381 -7.70 -4.62 -16.38
N GLY A 382 -8.22 -5.79 -16.76
CA GLY A 382 -8.09 -6.33 -18.11
C GLY A 382 -8.49 -5.28 -19.14
N ARG A 383 -7.75 -5.22 -20.24
CA ARG A 383 -7.99 -4.29 -21.37
C ARG A 383 -9.43 -4.48 -21.87
N HIS A 384 -10.30 -3.53 -21.62
CA HIS A 384 -11.48 -3.39 -22.44
C HIS A 384 -11.01 -3.04 -23.86
N ARG A 385 -11.19 -3.97 -24.78
CA ARG A 385 -11.06 -3.71 -26.22
C ARG A 385 -11.99 -2.55 -26.55
N ALA A 386 -11.39 -1.41 -26.89
CA ALA A 386 -12.12 -0.36 -27.58
C ALA A 386 -12.55 -0.95 -28.95
N GLY A 387 -13.82 -1.27 -29.08
CA GLY A 387 -14.44 -1.53 -30.37
C GLY A 387 -14.43 -0.23 -31.17
N LEU A 388 -13.58 -0.18 -32.17
CA LEU A 388 -13.71 0.75 -33.28
C LEU A 388 -14.98 0.39 -34.03
N HIS A 389 -15.99 1.23 -33.94
CA HIS A 389 -17.01 1.35 -34.96
C HIS A 389 -17.46 2.80 -35.11
N GLY A 390 -17.25 3.33 -36.36
CA GLY A 390 -17.98 4.40 -37.01
C GLY A 390 -17.55 5.80 -36.66
#